data_a743756708fe6c1c4089aa24628eb06e
#
_entry.id   a743756708fe6c1c4089aa24628eb06e
#
_cell.length_a   1.000
_cell.length_b   1.000
_cell.length_c   1.000
_cell.angle_alpha   90.00
_cell.angle_beta   90.00
_cell.angle_gamma   90.00
#
_symmetry.space_group_name_H-M   'P 1'
#
loop_
_entity.id
_entity.type
_entity.pdbx_description
1 polymer ?
#
loop_
_entity_poly.entity_id
_entity_poly.type
_entity_poly.pdbx_seq_one_letter_code
_entity_poly.pdbx_strand_id
1 'polypeptide(L)'
;ADTTRGVVRALVLCPTRELAVQVSSAVFTYGKALNVRVLPVYGGQPYHKQTRRLQQGVDVVVATPGRLVDLINQSYIDLSAVETVVLDEADEMLSMGFADDLELILKATPSGRQTALLSATLPPRIRQIAGTYLTDPETIAVASGDRTAADIEQRAYLVNNRDKLAALVRLLETEDVTSALAFVRTRHGATRLADELSGLGFAAEAISGDLSQSQRTAVLERFKNQKLKILVGTDVAARGLDIDHVSHVFNIMLPIDVEAYVHRVGRTGRAGREGTALSLVAPNERNLLSRVERYAKRQIPFADLPSIGDVEAARAARLGAAVTASLDAATDADRRLVLDLVAEGEDPMRIAAAAFAVARIARGEAALPHIHTPHDRRSGNDRGPSHHNGPRSNAPRNAREEGFVRMAIDAGYEAGVRPSQVVSAIARTADIPGNVLGKILINDGQTLVDVPAGYVDQVLAQDNYQIGRAHV
;
A
#
# COMPACT_ATOMS: atom_id res chain seq x y z
N ALA A 1 -10.08 -36.54 -35.15
CA ALA A 1 -10.27 -36.85 -33.74
C ALA A 1 -8.96 -36.53 -33.02
N ASP A 2 -8.99 -35.51 -32.20
CA ASP A 2 -7.81 -34.94 -31.55
C ASP A 2 -7.35 -35.89 -30.42
N THR A 3 -6.33 -36.66 -30.69
CA THR A 3 -5.81 -37.69 -29.80
C THR A 3 -4.94 -37.17 -28.66
N THR A 4 -4.82 -35.86 -28.50
CA THR A 4 -3.94 -35.17 -27.53
C THR A 4 -4.68 -34.53 -26.36
N ARG A 5 -5.88 -34.98 -26.02
CA ARG A 5 -6.58 -34.52 -24.81
C ARG A 5 -5.82 -34.91 -23.56
N GLY A 6 -5.49 -33.91 -22.72
CA GLY A 6 -4.82 -34.12 -21.45
C GLY A 6 -3.34 -33.79 -21.40
N VAL A 7 -2.85 -33.20 -22.47
CA VAL A 7 -1.49 -32.64 -22.54
C VAL A 7 -1.60 -31.13 -22.52
N VAL A 8 -0.69 -30.47 -21.82
CA VAL A 8 -0.68 -29.00 -21.71
C VAL A 8 -0.31 -28.39 -23.06
N ARG A 9 -1.29 -27.74 -23.71
CA ARG A 9 -1.12 -27.08 -25.02
C ARG A 9 -1.02 -25.56 -24.91
N ALA A 10 -1.59 -24.98 -23.85
CA ALA A 10 -1.48 -23.55 -23.60
C ALA A 10 -1.01 -23.26 -22.17
N LEU A 11 -0.12 -22.30 -22.06
CA LEU A 11 0.44 -21.83 -20.81
C LEU A 11 0.22 -20.33 -20.68
N VAL A 12 -0.39 -19.90 -19.59
CA VAL A 12 -0.53 -18.48 -19.24
C VAL A 12 0.27 -18.22 -17.97
N LEU A 13 1.19 -17.28 -17.98
CA LEU A 13 1.97 -16.86 -16.82
C LEU A 13 1.42 -15.52 -16.29
N CYS A 14 1.20 -15.49 -14.98
CA CYS A 14 0.65 -14.32 -14.27
C CYS A 14 1.51 -14.01 -13.03
N PRO A 15 1.69 -12.73 -12.63
CA PRO A 15 2.52 -12.36 -11.47
C PRO A 15 1.94 -12.84 -10.14
N THR A 16 0.62 -12.93 -10.02
CA THR A 16 -0.06 -13.16 -8.75
C THR A 16 -1.00 -14.36 -8.79
N ARG A 17 -1.28 -14.93 -7.62
CA ARG A 17 -2.22 -16.04 -7.44
C ARG A 17 -3.63 -15.67 -7.84
N GLU A 18 -4.04 -14.47 -7.46
CA GLU A 18 -5.37 -13.92 -7.71
C GLU A 18 -5.62 -13.80 -9.21
N LEU A 19 -4.66 -13.22 -9.95
CA LEU A 19 -4.76 -13.09 -11.40
C LEU A 19 -4.76 -14.47 -12.08
N ALA A 20 -3.95 -15.42 -11.60
CA ALA A 20 -3.94 -16.78 -12.14
C ALA A 20 -5.30 -17.48 -11.94
N VAL A 21 -5.96 -17.29 -10.80
CA VAL A 21 -7.32 -17.80 -10.55
C VAL A 21 -8.34 -17.11 -11.44
N GLN A 22 -8.27 -15.78 -11.57
CA GLN A 22 -9.17 -14.96 -12.38
C GLN A 22 -9.10 -15.38 -13.86
N VAL A 23 -7.88 -15.42 -14.42
CA VAL A 23 -7.65 -15.83 -15.81
C VAL A 23 -8.10 -17.28 -16.02
N SER A 24 -7.77 -18.20 -15.09
CA SER A 24 -8.23 -19.59 -15.15
C SER A 24 -9.76 -19.71 -15.19
N SER A 25 -10.46 -18.90 -14.37
CA SER A 25 -11.92 -18.87 -14.35
C SER A 25 -12.52 -18.36 -15.66
N ALA A 26 -11.91 -17.32 -16.24
CA ALA A 26 -12.32 -16.78 -17.53
C ALA A 26 -12.11 -17.82 -18.66
N VAL A 27 -10.92 -18.44 -18.73
CA VAL A 27 -10.61 -19.49 -19.70
C VAL A 27 -11.57 -20.67 -19.56
N PHE A 28 -11.87 -21.10 -18.32
CA PHE A 28 -12.86 -22.14 -18.08
C PHE A 28 -14.24 -21.77 -18.60
N THR A 29 -14.68 -20.55 -18.33
CA THR A 29 -16.00 -20.04 -18.77
C THR A 29 -16.12 -20.01 -20.28
N TYR A 30 -15.10 -19.46 -20.95
CA TYR A 30 -15.09 -19.36 -22.42
C TYR A 30 -14.88 -20.72 -23.10
N GLY A 31 -14.05 -21.59 -22.50
CA GLY A 31 -13.74 -22.92 -23.01
C GLY A 31 -14.78 -23.99 -22.69
N LYS A 32 -15.83 -23.68 -21.92
CA LYS A 32 -16.82 -24.65 -21.44
C LYS A 32 -17.49 -25.45 -22.57
N ALA A 33 -17.85 -24.80 -23.68
CA ALA A 33 -18.48 -25.45 -24.82
C ALA A 33 -17.55 -26.47 -25.51
N LEU A 34 -16.23 -26.29 -25.40
CA LEU A 34 -15.21 -27.16 -25.97
C LEU A 34 -14.66 -28.18 -24.93
N ASN A 35 -15.21 -28.19 -23.72
CA ASN A 35 -14.74 -29.04 -22.60
C ASN A 35 -13.24 -28.83 -22.29
N VAL A 36 -12.73 -27.59 -22.34
CA VAL A 36 -11.34 -27.26 -22.03
C VAL A 36 -11.09 -27.46 -20.54
N ARG A 37 -10.04 -28.21 -20.22
CA ARG A 37 -9.61 -28.46 -18.83
C ARG A 37 -8.53 -27.47 -18.46
N VAL A 38 -8.86 -26.59 -17.53
CA VAL A 38 -7.97 -25.53 -17.06
C VAL A 38 -7.50 -25.82 -15.64
N LEU A 39 -6.24 -25.59 -15.36
CA LEU A 39 -5.68 -25.70 -14.01
C LEU A 39 -4.93 -24.43 -13.61
N PRO A 40 -5.34 -23.74 -12.53
CA PRO A 40 -4.53 -22.71 -11.91
C PRO A 40 -3.42 -23.34 -11.06
N VAL A 41 -2.17 -22.90 -11.27
CA VAL A 41 -0.96 -23.37 -10.61
C VAL A 41 -0.27 -22.22 -9.89
N TYR A 42 -0.34 -22.21 -8.56
CA TYR A 42 0.23 -21.12 -7.74
C TYR A 42 0.65 -21.60 -6.35
N GLY A 43 1.52 -20.84 -5.71
CA GLY A 43 2.04 -21.15 -4.37
C GLY A 43 0.99 -21.01 -3.27
N GLY A 44 1.20 -21.69 -2.11
CA GLY A 44 0.30 -21.62 -0.96
C GLY A 44 -0.84 -22.63 -0.99
N GLN A 45 -0.95 -23.42 -2.06
CA GLN A 45 -1.81 -24.62 -2.08
C GLN A 45 -0.99 -25.89 -1.89
N PRO A 46 -1.57 -26.96 -1.29
CA PRO A 46 -0.91 -28.26 -1.19
C PRO A 46 -0.56 -28.85 -2.57
N TYR A 47 0.66 -29.33 -2.73
CA TYR A 47 1.18 -29.90 -3.99
C TYR A 47 0.28 -31.00 -4.54
N HIS A 48 -0.17 -31.92 -3.68
CA HIS A 48 -0.95 -33.11 -4.09
C HIS A 48 -2.26 -32.72 -4.83
N LYS A 49 -2.84 -31.56 -4.54
CA LYS A 49 -4.05 -31.13 -5.26
C LYS A 49 -3.75 -30.72 -6.70
N GLN A 50 -2.62 -30.08 -6.94
CA GLN A 50 -2.21 -29.64 -8.28
C GLN A 50 -1.65 -30.83 -9.09
N THR A 51 -0.77 -31.63 -8.50
CA THR A 51 -0.18 -32.83 -9.16
C THR A 51 -1.23 -33.85 -9.56
N ARG A 52 -2.22 -34.13 -8.69
CA ARG A 52 -3.32 -35.04 -9.02
C ARG A 52 -4.14 -34.56 -10.23
N ARG A 53 -4.37 -33.24 -10.33
CA ARG A 53 -5.10 -32.65 -11.48
C ARG A 53 -4.25 -32.72 -12.75
N LEU A 54 -2.94 -32.49 -12.67
CA LEU A 54 -2.04 -32.65 -13.81
C LEU A 54 -2.04 -34.11 -14.32
N GLN A 55 -2.00 -35.10 -13.42
CA GLN A 55 -2.08 -36.50 -13.78
C GLN A 55 -3.41 -36.89 -14.46
N GLN A 56 -4.50 -36.20 -14.15
CA GLN A 56 -5.80 -36.38 -14.81
C GLN A 56 -5.84 -35.76 -16.20
N GLY A 57 -4.80 -35.03 -16.57
CA GLY A 57 -4.64 -34.31 -17.82
C GLY A 57 -5.37 -32.98 -17.85
N VAL A 58 -4.66 -31.95 -18.28
CA VAL A 58 -5.13 -30.58 -18.46
C VAL A 58 -4.72 -30.05 -19.83
N ASP A 59 -5.51 -29.16 -20.38
CA ASP A 59 -5.27 -28.58 -21.71
C ASP A 59 -4.62 -27.19 -21.59
N VAL A 60 -4.99 -26.44 -20.54
CA VAL A 60 -4.48 -25.10 -20.26
C VAL A 60 -4.00 -25.01 -18.83
N VAL A 61 -2.78 -24.52 -18.64
CA VAL A 61 -2.22 -24.18 -17.32
C VAL A 61 -2.13 -22.66 -17.21
N VAL A 62 -2.67 -22.10 -16.12
CA VAL A 62 -2.51 -20.69 -15.76
C VAL A 62 -1.68 -20.63 -14.48
N ALA A 63 -0.46 -20.09 -14.54
CA ALA A 63 0.51 -20.28 -13.46
C ALA A 63 1.16 -18.99 -12.97
N THR A 64 1.55 -19.00 -11.69
CA THR A 64 2.58 -18.08 -11.18
C THR A 64 3.97 -18.72 -11.41
N PRO A 65 5.00 -17.93 -11.82
CA PRO A 65 6.30 -18.48 -12.24
C PRO A 65 6.92 -19.42 -11.22
N GLY A 66 7.15 -19.01 -9.98
CA GLY A 66 7.86 -19.81 -8.98
C GLY A 66 7.23 -21.19 -8.73
N ARG A 67 5.89 -21.33 -8.62
CA ARG A 67 5.25 -22.63 -8.44
C ARG A 67 5.35 -23.51 -9.69
N LEU A 68 5.33 -22.91 -10.87
CA LEU A 68 5.49 -23.67 -12.11
C LEU A 68 6.92 -24.22 -12.22
N VAL A 69 7.93 -23.40 -11.89
CA VAL A 69 9.34 -23.83 -11.82
C VAL A 69 9.52 -25.00 -10.85
N ASP A 70 8.89 -24.93 -9.66
CA ASP A 70 8.90 -26.06 -8.71
C ASP A 70 8.34 -27.35 -9.32
N LEU A 71 7.24 -27.28 -10.06
CA LEU A 71 6.62 -28.45 -10.71
C LEU A 71 7.45 -28.98 -11.88
N ILE A 72 8.11 -28.10 -12.63
CA ILE A 72 9.06 -28.49 -13.70
C ILE A 72 10.24 -29.22 -13.09
N ASN A 73 10.89 -28.66 -12.09
CA ASN A 73 12.07 -29.25 -11.43
C ASN A 73 11.79 -30.61 -10.79
N GLN A 74 10.56 -30.83 -10.34
CA GLN A 74 10.12 -32.10 -9.76
C GLN A 74 9.52 -33.07 -10.80
N SER A 75 9.54 -32.70 -12.10
CA SER A 75 9.00 -33.50 -13.20
C SER A 75 7.50 -33.86 -13.05
N TYR A 76 6.73 -32.99 -12.39
CA TYR A 76 5.28 -33.15 -12.26
C TYR A 76 4.50 -32.60 -13.45
N ILE A 77 5.13 -31.79 -14.30
CA ILE A 77 4.53 -31.22 -15.49
C ILE A 77 5.49 -31.31 -16.68
N ASP A 78 4.94 -31.70 -17.82
CA ASP A 78 5.62 -31.68 -19.11
C ASP A 78 5.05 -30.55 -19.97
N LEU A 79 5.92 -29.67 -20.44
CA LEU A 79 5.59 -28.52 -21.28
C LEU A 79 6.01 -28.71 -22.74
N SER A 80 6.49 -29.91 -23.13
CA SER A 80 7.01 -30.20 -24.46
C SER A 80 5.98 -30.09 -25.58
N ALA A 81 4.69 -30.17 -25.25
CA ALA A 81 3.57 -30.05 -26.18
C ALA A 81 2.89 -28.67 -26.17
N VAL A 82 3.47 -27.67 -25.52
CA VAL A 82 2.91 -26.31 -25.44
C VAL A 82 3.02 -25.63 -26.80
N GLU A 83 1.87 -25.24 -27.35
CA GLU A 83 1.75 -24.52 -28.62
C GLU A 83 1.61 -23.01 -28.44
N THR A 84 1.07 -22.59 -27.30
CA THR A 84 0.83 -21.16 -27.00
C THR A 84 1.30 -20.81 -25.60
N VAL A 85 2.08 -19.72 -25.48
CA VAL A 85 2.45 -19.10 -24.20
C VAL A 85 1.96 -17.66 -24.17
N VAL A 86 1.32 -17.30 -23.07
CA VAL A 86 0.92 -15.91 -22.77
C VAL A 86 1.62 -15.45 -21.50
N LEU A 87 2.31 -14.32 -21.60
CA LEU A 87 2.89 -13.61 -20.45
C LEU A 87 1.97 -12.43 -20.15
N ASP A 88 1.21 -12.49 -19.06
CA ASP A 88 0.28 -11.43 -18.66
C ASP A 88 0.88 -10.61 -17.51
N GLU A 89 0.75 -9.29 -17.57
CA GLU A 89 1.41 -8.33 -16.67
C GLU A 89 2.94 -8.63 -16.57
N ALA A 90 3.62 -8.72 -17.70
CA ALA A 90 5.03 -9.13 -17.76
C ALA A 90 5.97 -8.18 -17.00
N ASP A 91 5.73 -6.87 -17.04
CA ASP A 91 6.45 -5.86 -16.26
C ASP A 91 6.32 -6.13 -14.75
N GLU A 92 5.14 -6.51 -14.30
CA GLU A 92 4.91 -6.86 -12.90
C GLU A 92 5.65 -8.13 -12.49
N MET A 93 5.69 -9.15 -13.35
CA MET A 93 6.49 -10.36 -13.08
C MET A 93 7.97 -10.03 -12.90
N LEU A 94 8.52 -9.12 -13.71
CA LEU A 94 9.91 -8.68 -13.57
C LEU A 94 10.13 -7.86 -12.28
N SER A 95 9.21 -6.95 -11.95
CA SER A 95 9.31 -6.15 -10.72
C SER A 95 9.27 -7.01 -9.45
N MET A 96 8.66 -8.19 -9.53
CA MET A 96 8.61 -9.19 -8.46
C MET A 96 9.83 -10.12 -8.44
N GLY A 97 10.77 -9.98 -9.38
CA GLY A 97 12.01 -10.76 -9.43
C GLY A 97 11.90 -12.10 -10.14
N PHE A 98 10.85 -12.35 -10.92
CA PHE A 98 10.64 -13.61 -11.64
C PHE A 98 11.39 -13.71 -12.99
N ALA A 99 12.38 -12.85 -13.23
CA ALA A 99 13.10 -12.85 -14.51
C ALA A 99 13.70 -14.21 -14.87
N ASP A 100 14.42 -14.81 -13.92
CA ASP A 100 15.09 -16.12 -14.12
C ASP A 100 14.08 -17.26 -14.24
N ASP A 101 13.00 -17.21 -13.46
CA ASP A 101 11.90 -18.18 -13.53
C ASP A 101 11.23 -18.15 -14.90
N LEU A 102 10.97 -16.95 -15.45
CA LEU A 102 10.40 -16.79 -16.79
C LEU A 102 11.31 -17.38 -17.86
N GLU A 103 12.62 -17.11 -17.79
CA GLU A 103 13.59 -17.68 -18.74
C GLU A 103 13.64 -19.20 -18.67
N LEU A 104 13.61 -19.78 -17.46
CA LEU A 104 13.58 -21.24 -17.27
C LEU A 104 12.33 -21.84 -17.89
N ILE A 105 11.16 -21.26 -17.61
CA ILE A 105 9.87 -21.75 -18.14
C ILE A 105 9.85 -21.65 -19.67
N LEU A 106 10.29 -20.52 -20.24
CA LEU A 106 10.30 -20.31 -21.67
C LEU A 106 11.24 -21.27 -22.39
N LYS A 107 12.38 -21.62 -21.78
CA LYS A 107 13.32 -22.65 -22.29
C LYS A 107 12.72 -24.07 -22.23
N ALA A 108 11.84 -24.34 -21.28
CA ALA A 108 11.19 -25.63 -21.14
C ALA A 108 10.02 -25.85 -22.13
N THR A 109 9.64 -24.84 -22.89
CA THR A 109 8.58 -24.92 -23.91
C THR A 109 9.15 -24.95 -25.33
N PRO A 110 8.48 -25.55 -26.33
CA PRO A 110 8.97 -25.63 -27.71
C PRO A 110 9.29 -24.26 -28.32
N SER A 111 10.32 -24.18 -29.14
CA SER A 111 10.71 -22.94 -29.83
C SER A 111 9.71 -22.47 -30.90
N GLY A 112 8.97 -23.42 -31.52
CA GLY A 112 7.98 -23.12 -32.56
C GLY A 112 6.60 -22.69 -32.03
N ARG A 113 6.47 -22.45 -30.70
CA ARG A 113 5.20 -22.00 -30.09
C ARG A 113 4.84 -20.58 -30.48
N GLN A 114 3.57 -20.25 -30.44
CA GLN A 114 3.12 -18.86 -30.44
C GLN A 114 3.34 -18.23 -29.06
N THR A 115 3.91 -17.04 -28.99
CA THR A 115 4.11 -16.32 -27.72
C THR A 115 3.46 -14.96 -27.78
N ALA A 116 2.59 -14.65 -26.81
CA ALA A 116 2.00 -13.34 -26.60
C ALA A 116 2.55 -12.74 -25.29
N LEU A 117 2.96 -11.48 -25.33
CA LEU A 117 3.45 -10.73 -24.18
C LEU A 117 2.57 -9.50 -23.98
N LEU A 118 1.84 -9.45 -22.86
CA LEU A 118 1.02 -8.33 -22.46
C LEU A 118 1.71 -7.61 -21.30
N SER A 119 1.84 -6.30 -21.42
CA SER A 119 2.52 -5.46 -20.44
C SER A 119 2.01 -4.03 -20.52
N ALA A 120 1.82 -3.38 -19.38
CA ALA A 120 1.47 -1.97 -19.34
C ALA A 120 2.65 -1.08 -19.73
N THR A 121 3.87 -1.53 -19.44
CA THR A 121 5.13 -0.84 -19.72
C THR A 121 6.11 -1.74 -20.46
N LEU A 122 7.05 -1.15 -21.20
CA LEU A 122 8.09 -1.88 -21.94
C LEU A 122 9.49 -1.46 -21.48
N PRO A 123 9.89 -1.74 -20.22
CA PRO A 123 11.23 -1.48 -19.75
C PRO A 123 12.28 -2.30 -20.53
N PRO A 124 13.58 -1.95 -20.48
CA PRO A 124 14.63 -2.61 -21.26
C PRO A 124 14.67 -4.13 -21.09
N ARG A 125 14.38 -4.64 -19.89
CA ARG A 125 14.38 -6.08 -19.61
C ARG A 125 13.21 -6.81 -20.29
N ILE A 126 12.02 -6.20 -20.36
CA ILE A 126 10.87 -6.75 -21.12
C ILE A 126 11.21 -6.80 -22.61
N ARG A 127 11.81 -5.75 -23.16
CA ARG A 127 12.23 -5.75 -24.58
C ARG A 127 13.25 -6.83 -24.85
N GLN A 128 14.19 -7.07 -23.92
CA GLN A 128 15.16 -8.16 -24.03
C GLN A 128 14.48 -9.52 -24.06
N ILE A 129 13.51 -9.80 -23.15
CA ILE A 129 12.74 -11.05 -23.12
C ILE A 129 11.95 -11.20 -24.43
N ALA A 130 11.27 -10.14 -24.87
CA ALA A 130 10.54 -10.15 -26.14
C ALA A 130 11.47 -10.47 -27.31
N GLY A 131 12.61 -9.80 -27.43
CA GLY A 131 13.58 -10.05 -28.51
C GLY A 131 14.24 -11.43 -28.47
N THR A 132 14.30 -12.07 -27.31
CA THR A 132 14.90 -13.41 -27.16
C THR A 132 13.92 -14.55 -27.41
N TYR A 133 12.66 -14.39 -26.97
CA TYR A 133 11.71 -15.49 -26.91
C TYR A 133 10.48 -15.34 -27.83
N LEU A 134 10.28 -14.19 -28.46
CA LEU A 134 9.25 -14.00 -29.48
C LEU A 134 9.90 -14.01 -30.86
N THR A 135 9.31 -14.72 -31.79
CA THR A 135 9.76 -14.81 -33.18
C THR A 135 8.92 -13.86 -34.02
N ASP A 136 9.58 -12.86 -34.63
CA ASP A 136 8.95 -11.84 -35.47
C ASP A 136 7.67 -11.21 -34.85
N PRO A 137 7.79 -10.61 -33.65
CA PRO A 137 6.61 -10.17 -32.91
C PRO A 137 6.00 -8.93 -33.51
N GLU A 138 4.70 -8.96 -33.72
CA GLU A 138 3.91 -7.76 -34.01
C GLU A 138 3.70 -6.96 -32.72
N THR A 139 4.04 -5.67 -32.76
CA THR A 139 3.82 -4.77 -31.61
C THR A 139 2.51 -4.05 -31.75
N ILE A 140 1.53 -4.40 -30.91
CA ILE A 140 0.23 -3.75 -30.84
C ILE A 140 0.22 -2.81 -29.64
N ALA A 141 0.40 -1.52 -29.90
CA ALA A 141 0.27 -0.48 -28.88
C ALA A 141 -1.18 0.03 -28.89
N VAL A 142 -1.93 -0.30 -27.83
CA VAL A 142 -3.19 0.40 -27.56
C VAL A 142 -2.77 1.79 -27.07
N ALA A 143 -2.96 2.79 -27.94
CA ALA A 143 -2.79 4.17 -27.52
C ALA A 143 -3.65 4.34 -26.24
N SER A 144 -3.00 4.67 -25.15
CA SER A 144 -3.69 5.18 -23.97
C SER A 144 -4.31 6.50 -24.42
N GLY A 145 -5.43 6.39 -25.16
CA GLY A 145 -6.21 7.56 -25.48
C GLY A 145 -6.56 8.19 -24.15
N ASP A 146 -6.54 9.50 -24.10
CA ASP A 146 -6.75 10.35 -22.92
C ASP A 146 -7.95 9.97 -21.99
N ARG A 147 -8.70 8.93 -22.36
CA ARG A 147 -9.91 8.50 -21.63
C ARG A 147 -9.65 7.79 -20.30
N THR A 148 -8.60 7.00 -20.15
CA THR A 148 -8.36 6.26 -18.88
C THR A 148 -7.62 7.09 -17.83
N ALA A 149 -6.88 8.13 -18.25
CA ALA A 149 -6.23 9.06 -17.32
C ALA A 149 -7.05 10.34 -17.08
N ALA A 150 -8.00 10.66 -17.98
CA ALA A 150 -8.86 11.85 -17.87
C ALA A 150 -9.94 11.71 -16.81
N ASP A 151 -10.45 10.48 -16.58
CA ASP A 151 -11.56 10.22 -15.67
C ASP A 151 -11.14 10.02 -14.21
N ILE A 152 -9.83 10.09 -13.89
CA ILE A 152 -9.33 9.96 -12.52
C ILE A 152 -8.90 11.32 -12.01
N GLU A 153 -9.63 11.85 -11.03
CA GLU A 153 -9.21 13.03 -10.30
C GLU A 153 -8.02 12.70 -9.41
N GLN A 154 -6.95 13.49 -9.50
CA GLN A 154 -5.75 13.28 -8.68
C GLN A 154 -5.43 14.54 -7.89
N ARG A 155 -5.26 14.39 -6.58
CA ARG A 155 -4.89 15.48 -5.66
C ARG A 155 -3.78 15.03 -4.70
N ALA A 156 -2.88 15.93 -4.37
CA ALA A 156 -1.85 15.73 -3.36
C ALA A 156 -2.10 16.64 -2.16
N TYR A 157 -1.77 16.16 -0.97
CA TYR A 157 -1.88 16.92 0.28
C TYR A 157 -0.53 16.92 0.99
N LEU A 158 -0.04 18.09 1.34
CA LEU A 158 1.23 18.21 2.06
C LEU A 158 1.01 17.93 3.55
N VAL A 159 1.58 16.84 4.06
CA VAL A 159 1.33 16.34 5.42
C VAL A 159 2.60 15.79 6.03
N ASN A 160 2.88 16.08 7.31
CA ASN A 160 3.97 15.40 8.00
C ASN A 160 3.67 13.89 8.17
N ASN A 161 4.71 13.06 8.19
CA ASN A 161 4.51 11.60 8.30
C ASN A 161 3.70 11.19 9.55
N ARG A 162 3.87 11.88 10.68
CA ARG A 162 3.13 11.62 11.92
C ARG A 162 1.64 11.96 11.85
N ASP A 163 1.27 12.88 10.94
CA ASP A 163 -0.08 13.41 10.81
C ASP A 163 -0.88 12.73 9.68
N LYS A 164 -0.28 11.76 8.95
CA LYS A 164 -0.91 11.10 7.80
C LYS A 164 -2.20 10.34 8.15
N LEU A 165 -2.27 9.71 9.34
CA LEU A 165 -3.52 9.09 9.80
C LEU A 165 -4.61 10.14 10.00
N ALA A 166 -4.31 11.24 10.68
CA ALA A 166 -5.27 12.32 10.92
C ALA A 166 -5.77 12.94 9.61
N ALA A 167 -4.88 13.13 8.63
CA ALA A 167 -5.22 13.61 7.30
C ALA A 167 -6.13 12.62 6.55
N LEU A 168 -5.79 11.33 6.59
CA LEU A 168 -6.62 10.28 5.99
C LEU A 168 -8.03 10.27 6.59
N VAL A 169 -8.15 10.34 7.92
CA VAL A 169 -9.45 10.39 8.59
C VAL A 169 -10.28 11.58 8.13
N ARG A 170 -9.70 12.78 8.03
CA ARG A 170 -10.43 13.95 7.53
C ARG A 170 -10.91 13.76 6.09
N LEU A 171 -10.07 13.20 5.22
CA LEU A 171 -10.45 12.91 3.83
C LEU A 171 -11.55 11.84 3.77
N LEU A 172 -11.46 10.76 4.55
CA LEU A 172 -12.51 9.74 4.61
C LEU A 172 -13.85 10.29 5.12
N GLU A 173 -13.81 11.36 5.91
CA GLU A 173 -15.01 12.02 6.43
C GLU A 173 -15.60 13.06 5.48
N THR A 174 -14.83 13.63 4.58
CA THR A 174 -15.28 14.72 3.69
C THR A 174 -15.49 14.27 2.25
N GLU A 175 -14.79 13.24 1.78
CA GLU A 175 -14.97 12.66 0.46
C GLU A 175 -16.14 11.65 0.44
N ASP A 176 -16.76 11.46 -0.71
CA ASP A 176 -17.81 10.43 -0.89
C ASP A 176 -17.20 9.04 -1.15
N VAL A 177 -16.57 8.49 -0.11
CA VAL A 177 -15.88 7.21 -0.18
C VAL A 177 -16.86 6.06 -0.06
N THR A 178 -17.18 5.40 -1.16
CA THR A 178 -17.97 4.16 -1.17
C THR A 178 -17.10 2.92 -0.97
N SER A 179 -15.91 2.90 -1.58
CA SER A 179 -14.89 1.86 -1.42
C SER A 179 -13.50 2.44 -1.67
N ALA A 180 -12.51 2.03 -0.90
CA ALA A 180 -11.17 2.57 -0.99
C ALA A 180 -10.06 1.52 -0.89
N LEU A 181 -8.97 1.76 -1.64
CA LEU A 181 -7.68 1.12 -1.44
C LEU A 181 -6.70 2.12 -0.84
N ALA A 182 -6.12 1.79 0.30
CA ALA A 182 -5.11 2.59 0.97
C ALA A 182 -3.73 1.91 0.86
N PHE A 183 -2.78 2.57 0.22
CA PHE A 183 -1.46 2.02 -0.03
C PHE A 183 -0.43 2.52 0.98
N VAL A 184 0.25 1.57 1.61
CA VAL A 184 1.38 1.80 2.51
C VAL A 184 2.62 1.04 2.04
N ARG A 185 3.79 1.35 2.62
CA ARG A 185 5.05 0.76 2.15
C ARG A 185 5.33 -0.64 2.70
N THR A 186 4.88 -0.97 3.91
CA THR A 186 5.23 -2.21 4.60
C THR A 186 3.99 -2.98 5.06
N ARG A 187 4.12 -4.32 5.19
CA ARG A 187 3.07 -5.20 5.71
C ARG A 187 2.62 -4.80 7.11
N HIS A 188 3.58 -4.57 8.01
CA HIS A 188 3.30 -4.09 9.37
C HIS A 188 2.56 -2.74 9.37
N GLY A 189 2.97 -1.81 8.47
CA GLY A 189 2.25 -0.55 8.28
C GLY A 189 0.82 -0.74 7.81
N ALA A 190 0.53 -1.75 6.99
CA ALA A 190 -0.82 -2.05 6.53
C ALA A 190 -1.71 -2.55 7.69
N THR A 191 -1.21 -3.51 8.47
CA THR A 191 -1.94 -4.02 9.65
C THR A 191 -2.20 -2.89 10.65
N ARG A 192 -1.16 -2.15 11.01
CA ARG A 192 -1.28 -1.05 11.96
C ARG A 192 -2.29 0.01 11.50
N LEU A 193 -2.24 0.46 10.24
CA LEU A 193 -3.17 1.46 9.72
C LEU A 193 -4.61 0.94 9.69
N ALA A 194 -4.82 -0.33 9.34
CA ALA A 194 -6.14 -0.96 9.36
C ALA A 194 -6.72 -1.04 10.78
N ASP A 195 -5.90 -1.42 11.76
CA ASP A 195 -6.28 -1.49 13.17
C ASP A 195 -6.61 -0.09 13.72
N GLU A 196 -5.78 0.92 13.40
CA GLU A 196 -6.02 2.32 13.80
C GLU A 196 -7.33 2.85 13.19
N LEU A 197 -7.61 2.59 11.91
CA LEU A 197 -8.86 2.98 11.25
C LEU A 197 -10.07 2.24 11.84
N SER A 198 -9.93 0.94 12.11
CA SER A 198 -10.99 0.13 12.72
C SER A 198 -11.31 0.62 14.14
N GLY A 199 -10.28 0.98 14.91
CA GLY A 199 -10.45 1.60 16.24
C GLY A 199 -11.16 2.96 16.20
N LEU A 200 -11.11 3.66 15.07
CA LEU A 200 -11.84 4.91 14.80
C LEU A 200 -13.23 4.69 14.19
N GLY A 201 -13.70 3.43 14.09
CA GLY A 201 -15.02 3.08 13.59
C GLY A 201 -15.14 2.92 12.07
N PHE A 202 -14.04 2.97 11.32
CA PHE A 202 -14.07 2.69 9.88
C PHE A 202 -14.03 1.18 9.62
N ALA A 203 -14.83 0.70 8.66
CA ALA A 203 -14.78 -0.68 8.20
C ALA A 203 -13.52 -0.91 7.35
N ALA A 204 -12.38 -1.10 8.00
CA ALA A 204 -11.05 -1.21 7.40
C ALA A 204 -10.38 -2.53 7.77
N GLU A 205 -9.71 -3.18 6.80
CA GLU A 205 -8.88 -4.35 7.03
C GLU A 205 -7.61 -4.32 6.18
N ALA A 206 -6.56 -4.97 6.70
CA ALA A 206 -5.31 -5.12 5.96
C ALA A 206 -5.35 -6.34 5.04
N ILE A 207 -4.77 -6.17 3.84
CA ILE A 207 -4.40 -7.28 2.97
C ILE A 207 -2.87 -7.35 2.89
N SER A 208 -2.30 -8.47 3.34
CA SER A 208 -0.85 -8.68 3.34
C SER A 208 -0.48 -10.10 2.93
N GLY A 209 0.81 -10.30 2.62
CA GLY A 209 1.32 -11.63 2.30
C GLY A 209 1.35 -12.60 3.49
N ASP A 210 1.11 -12.13 4.70
CA ASP A 210 1.11 -12.93 5.92
C ASP A 210 -0.23 -13.65 6.15
N LEU A 211 -1.28 -13.20 5.44
CA LEU A 211 -2.58 -13.88 5.46
C LEU A 211 -2.51 -15.22 4.72
N SER A 212 -3.11 -16.24 5.32
CA SER A 212 -3.39 -17.47 4.59
C SER A 212 -4.29 -17.20 3.38
N GLN A 213 -4.24 -18.08 2.36
CA GLN A 213 -5.07 -17.86 1.15
C GLN A 213 -6.57 -17.82 1.46
N SER A 214 -7.04 -18.60 2.43
CA SER A 214 -8.44 -18.58 2.86
C SER A 214 -8.83 -17.25 3.53
N GLN A 215 -7.98 -16.74 4.40
CA GLN A 215 -8.20 -15.43 5.04
C GLN A 215 -8.21 -14.31 3.99
N ARG A 216 -7.26 -14.34 3.05
CA ARG A 216 -7.17 -13.35 1.97
C ARG A 216 -8.44 -13.36 1.10
N THR A 217 -8.92 -14.54 0.72
CA THR A 217 -10.19 -14.68 -0.02
C THR A 217 -11.36 -14.12 0.76
N ALA A 218 -11.47 -14.43 2.06
CA ALA A 218 -12.55 -13.94 2.91
C ALA A 218 -12.54 -12.40 3.07
N VAL A 219 -11.36 -11.77 3.17
CA VAL A 219 -11.22 -10.30 3.20
C VAL A 219 -11.72 -9.69 1.88
N LEU A 220 -11.28 -10.26 0.74
CA LEU A 220 -11.69 -9.78 -0.58
C LEU A 220 -13.19 -9.93 -0.82
N GLU A 221 -13.80 -11.04 -0.39
CA GLU A 221 -15.25 -11.23 -0.49
C GLU A 221 -16.02 -10.21 0.37
N ARG A 222 -15.56 -9.92 1.59
CA ARG A 222 -16.17 -8.87 2.42
C ARG A 222 -16.06 -7.50 1.76
N PHE A 223 -14.93 -7.21 1.12
CA PHE A 223 -14.73 -5.96 0.39
C PHE A 223 -15.63 -5.88 -0.85
N LYS A 224 -15.70 -6.92 -1.67
CA LYS A 224 -16.59 -7.00 -2.85
C LYS A 224 -18.07 -6.84 -2.46
N ASN A 225 -18.47 -7.41 -1.33
CA ASN A 225 -19.83 -7.34 -0.81
C ASN A 225 -20.10 -6.06 0.02
N GLN A 226 -19.21 -5.07 -0.05
CA GLN A 226 -19.33 -3.76 0.64
C GLN A 226 -19.49 -3.85 2.19
N LYS A 227 -19.20 -5.00 2.78
CA LYS A 227 -19.10 -5.17 4.25
C LYS A 227 -17.83 -4.57 4.82
N LEU A 228 -16.84 -4.39 3.96
CA LEU A 228 -15.58 -3.73 4.22
C LEU A 228 -15.45 -2.58 3.22
N LYS A 229 -15.18 -1.36 3.70
CA LYS A 229 -15.10 -0.18 2.83
C LYS A 229 -13.66 0.20 2.47
N ILE A 230 -12.72 -0.08 3.36
CA ILE A 230 -11.32 0.32 3.19
C ILE A 230 -10.44 -0.92 3.26
N LEU A 231 -9.70 -1.17 2.19
CA LEU A 231 -8.70 -2.20 2.14
C LEU A 231 -7.31 -1.56 2.19
N VAL A 232 -6.51 -1.91 3.19
CA VAL A 232 -5.16 -1.36 3.37
C VAL A 232 -4.14 -2.39 2.93
N GLY A 233 -3.23 -2.01 2.02
CA GLY A 233 -2.24 -2.97 1.51
C GLY A 233 -0.93 -2.33 1.05
N THR A 234 0.00 -3.21 0.71
CA THR A 234 1.23 -2.85 -0.02
C THR A 234 1.04 -3.10 -1.51
N ASP A 235 1.92 -2.57 -2.36
CA ASP A 235 1.88 -2.81 -3.80
C ASP A 235 1.80 -4.31 -4.13
N VAL A 236 2.68 -5.11 -3.52
CA VAL A 236 2.72 -6.57 -3.73
C VAL A 236 1.39 -7.25 -3.34
N ALA A 237 0.80 -6.84 -2.23
CA ALA A 237 -0.43 -7.43 -1.73
C ALA A 237 -1.68 -7.00 -2.51
N ALA A 238 -1.65 -5.81 -3.09
CA ALA A 238 -2.77 -5.25 -3.86
C ALA A 238 -2.71 -5.56 -5.36
N ARG A 239 -1.57 -6.09 -5.85
CA ARG A 239 -1.42 -6.53 -7.24
C ARG A 239 -2.29 -7.75 -7.53
N GLY A 240 -2.82 -7.81 -8.74
CA GLY A 240 -3.66 -8.93 -9.20
C GLY A 240 -4.97 -9.10 -8.43
N LEU A 241 -5.33 -8.16 -7.54
CA LEU A 241 -6.63 -8.22 -6.89
C LEU A 241 -7.73 -8.03 -7.93
N ASP A 242 -8.66 -9.00 -7.96
CA ASP A 242 -9.89 -8.92 -8.71
C ASP A 242 -10.86 -7.94 -8.02
N ILE A 243 -10.47 -6.67 -8.09
CA ILE A 243 -11.28 -5.53 -7.65
C ILE A 243 -11.51 -4.68 -8.89
N ASP A 244 -12.71 -4.79 -9.43
CA ASP A 244 -13.04 -4.15 -10.70
C ASP A 244 -13.00 -2.63 -10.63
N HIS A 245 -13.40 -2.07 -9.48
CA HIS A 245 -13.41 -0.63 -9.30
C HIS A 245 -13.51 -0.27 -7.82
N VAL A 246 -12.69 0.68 -7.41
CA VAL A 246 -12.85 1.40 -6.14
C VAL A 246 -13.13 2.87 -6.43
N SER A 247 -13.93 3.52 -5.57
CA SER A 247 -14.19 4.95 -5.72
C SER A 247 -12.93 5.78 -5.45
N HIS A 248 -12.12 5.35 -4.47
CA HIS A 248 -10.95 6.10 -4.04
C HIS A 248 -9.70 5.24 -3.91
N VAL A 249 -8.56 5.82 -4.32
CA VAL A 249 -7.22 5.30 -4.02
C VAL A 249 -6.50 6.30 -3.13
N PHE A 250 -6.05 5.85 -1.96
CA PHE A 250 -5.24 6.65 -1.05
C PHE A 250 -3.78 6.19 -1.08
N ASN A 251 -2.87 7.03 -1.55
CA ASN A 251 -1.44 6.83 -1.41
C ASN A 251 -0.99 7.43 -0.07
N ILE A 252 -1.06 6.65 1.01
CA ILE A 252 -0.58 7.08 2.34
C ILE A 252 0.93 7.28 2.31
N MET A 253 1.62 6.44 1.53
CA MET A 253 3.03 6.56 1.22
C MET A 253 3.18 6.48 -0.30
N LEU A 254 3.91 7.43 -0.89
CA LEU A 254 4.23 7.34 -2.32
C LEU A 254 5.11 6.11 -2.58
N PRO A 255 4.90 5.40 -3.69
CA PRO A 255 5.76 4.29 -4.08
C PRO A 255 7.14 4.81 -4.50
N ILE A 256 8.20 4.04 -4.20
CA ILE A 256 9.57 4.39 -4.64
C ILE A 256 9.69 4.22 -6.15
N ASP A 257 9.06 3.18 -6.67
CA ASP A 257 8.92 2.92 -8.09
C ASP A 257 7.76 3.74 -8.65
N VAL A 258 8.05 4.57 -9.63
CA VAL A 258 7.07 5.48 -10.24
C VAL A 258 6.01 4.73 -11.08
N GLU A 259 6.36 3.56 -11.61
CA GLU A 259 5.42 2.70 -12.35
C GLU A 259 4.31 2.19 -11.42
N ALA A 260 4.67 1.81 -10.19
CA ALA A 260 3.72 1.37 -9.18
C ALA A 260 2.64 2.42 -8.87
N TYR A 261 2.95 3.71 -9.00
CA TYR A 261 1.94 4.77 -8.83
C TYR A 261 0.81 4.66 -9.85
N VAL A 262 1.15 4.45 -11.12
CA VAL A 262 0.16 4.30 -12.20
C VAL A 262 -0.71 3.07 -11.95
N HIS A 263 -0.09 1.96 -11.54
CA HIS A 263 -0.82 0.71 -11.21
C HIS A 263 -1.74 0.85 -9.99
N ARG A 264 -1.36 1.68 -9.00
CA ARG A 264 -2.24 2.01 -7.85
C ARG A 264 -3.44 2.84 -8.29
N VAL A 265 -3.18 3.94 -8.99
CA VAL A 265 -4.21 4.87 -9.46
C VAL A 265 -5.17 4.16 -10.41
N GLY A 266 -4.66 3.28 -11.27
CA GLY A 266 -5.49 2.45 -12.15
C GLY A 266 -6.40 1.43 -11.43
N ARG A 267 -6.48 1.39 -10.10
CA ARG A 267 -7.51 0.63 -9.35
C ARG A 267 -8.83 1.38 -9.26
N THR A 268 -8.85 2.66 -9.58
CA THR A 268 -10.06 3.47 -9.72
C THR A 268 -10.24 3.92 -11.18
N GLY A 269 -11.34 4.57 -11.51
CA GLY A 269 -11.59 5.07 -12.87
C GLY A 269 -11.71 4.00 -13.95
N ARG A 270 -12.14 2.78 -13.60
CA ARG A 270 -12.26 1.66 -14.56
C ARG A 270 -13.65 1.58 -15.20
N ALA A 271 -13.68 1.06 -16.42
CA ALA A 271 -14.90 0.79 -17.17
C ALA A 271 -15.80 2.03 -17.37
N GLY A 272 -15.17 3.21 -17.57
CA GLY A 272 -15.89 4.47 -17.83
C GLY A 272 -16.53 5.09 -16.57
N ARG A 273 -16.12 4.67 -15.38
CA ARG A 273 -16.51 5.27 -14.10
C ARG A 273 -15.50 6.33 -13.68
N GLU A 274 -15.97 7.35 -13.00
CA GLU A 274 -15.11 8.34 -12.37
C GLU A 274 -14.36 7.72 -11.18
N GLY A 275 -13.18 8.23 -10.88
CA GLY A 275 -12.36 7.77 -9.76
C GLY A 275 -11.51 8.89 -9.17
N THR A 276 -11.17 8.74 -7.90
CA THR A 276 -10.37 9.72 -7.17
C THR A 276 -9.11 9.08 -6.58
N ALA A 277 -7.95 9.70 -6.81
CA ALA A 277 -6.68 9.26 -6.25
C ALA A 277 -6.05 10.39 -5.41
N LEU A 278 -5.93 10.17 -4.11
CA LEU A 278 -5.45 11.13 -3.13
C LEU A 278 -4.10 10.68 -2.57
N SER A 279 -3.12 11.58 -2.58
CA SER A 279 -1.75 11.29 -2.15
C SER A 279 -1.34 12.14 -0.96
N LEU A 280 -0.97 11.52 0.16
CA LEU A 280 -0.44 12.18 1.35
C LEU A 280 1.08 12.29 1.25
N VAL A 281 1.56 13.47 0.92
CA VAL A 281 2.97 13.74 0.57
C VAL A 281 3.68 14.41 1.74
N ALA A 282 4.70 13.77 2.28
CA ALA A 282 5.55 14.43 3.28
C ALA A 282 6.51 15.43 2.61
N PRO A 283 7.01 16.45 3.35
CA PRO A 283 7.92 17.44 2.78
C PRO A 283 9.16 16.85 2.10
N ASN A 284 9.68 15.74 2.62
CA ASN A 284 10.81 15.00 2.03
C ASN A 284 10.41 14.11 0.83
N GLU A 285 9.11 13.88 0.58
CA GLU A 285 8.60 13.08 -0.53
C GLU A 285 8.26 13.93 -1.78
N ARG A 286 8.38 15.26 -1.75
CA ARG A 286 8.09 16.14 -2.89
C ARG A 286 8.89 15.79 -4.16
N ASN A 287 10.17 15.45 -4.01
CA ASN A 287 11.00 15.04 -5.14
C ASN A 287 10.50 13.73 -5.77
N LEU A 288 9.93 12.85 -4.95
CA LEU A 288 9.34 11.59 -5.42
C LEU A 288 8.04 11.87 -6.19
N LEU A 289 7.18 12.78 -5.68
CA LEU A 289 5.99 13.22 -6.41
C LEU A 289 6.35 13.81 -7.77
N SER A 290 7.36 14.70 -7.84
CA SER A 290 7.82 15.28 -9.11
C SER A 290 8.38 14.24 -10.10
N ARG A 291 8.91 13.11 -9.61
CA ARG A 291 9.30 11.98 -10.47
C ARG A 291 8.06 11.25 -11.00
N VAL A 292 7.06 11.04 -10.16
CA VAL A 292 5.76 10.46 -10.55
C VAL A 292 5.08 11.30 -11.62
N GLU A 293 4.99 12.62 -11.42
CA GLU A 293 4.38 13.55 -12.39
C GLU A 293 5.06 13.52 -13.76
N ARG A 294 6.40 13.47 -13.77
CA ARG A 294 7.17 13.35 -15.03
C ARG A 294 6.93 12.02 -15.75
N TYR A 295 6.83 10.94 -14.99
CA TYR A 295 6.56 9.60 -15.54
C TYR A 295 5.13 9.51 -16.08
N ALA A 296 4.14 9.93 -15.28
CA ALA A 296 2.74 9.93 -15.65
C ALA A 296 2.37 11.01 -16.69
N LYS A 297 3.32 11.92 -17.02
CA LYS A 297 3.11 13.08 -17.90
C LYS A 297 1.90 13.92 -17.49
N ARG A 298 1.61 13.98 -16.20
CA ARG A 298 0.48 14.69 -15.61
C ARG A 298 0.91 15.38 -14.31
N GLN A 299 0.50 16.63 -14.12
CA GLN A 299 0.65 17.32 -12.85
C GLN A 299 -0.42 16.87 -11.86
N ILE A 300 -0.03 16.76 -10.61
CA ILE A 300 -0.90 16.40 -9.49
C ILE A 300 -0.99 17.62 -8.58
N PRO A 301 -2.08 18.40 -8.63
CA PRO A 301 -2.19 19.62 -7.86
C PRO A 301 -2.18 19.34 -6.36
N PHE A 302 -1.51 20.23 -5.62
CA PHE A 302 -1.65 20.27 -4.17
C PHE A 302 -2.97 20.93 -3.79
N ALA A 303 -3.69 20.29 -2.89
CA ALA A 303 -4.91 20.81 -2.28
C ALA A 303 -4.70 21.02 -0.77
N ASP A 304 -5.53 21.85 -0.18
CA ASP A 304 -5.57 22.04 1.27
C ASP A 304 -6.35 20.89 1.92
N LEU A 305 -5.85 20.44 3.07
CA LEU A 305 -6.57 19.43 3.85
C LEU A 305 -7.87 20.02 4.41
N PRO A 306 -8.96 19.23 4.43
CA PRO A 306 -10.19 19.65 5.10
C PRO A 306 -9.92 20.08 6.54
N SER A 307 -10.51 21.19 6.93
CA SER A 307 -10.47 21.69 8.30
C SER A 307 -11.33 20.83 9.24
N ILE A 308 -11.19 21.02 10.55
CA ILE A 308 -12.07 20.35 11.53
C ILE A 308 -13.53 20.77 11.26
N GLY A 309 -13.77 22.05 10.94
CA GLY A 309 -15.10 22.56 10.62
C GLY A 309 -15.73 21.89 9.39
N ASP A 310 -14.92 21.61 8.34
CA ASP A 310 -15.41 20.91 7.15
C ASP A 310 -15.84 19.47 7.49
N VAL A 311 -15.08 18.78 8.35
CA VAL A 311 -15.45 17.44 8.81
C VAL A 311 -16.73 17.46 9.65
N GLU A 312 -16.84 18.43 10.56
CA GLU A 312 -18.04 18.59 11.39
C GLU A 312 -19.27 18.89 10.53
N ALA A 313 -19.13 19.75 9.52
CA ALA A 313 -20.19 20.05 8.56
C ALA A 313 -20.60 18.82 7.74
N ALA A 314 -19.62 18.03 7.25
CA ALA A 314 -19.89 16.80 6.52
C ALA A 314 -20.58 15.74 7.39
N ARG A 315 -20.18 15.59 8.65
CA ARG A 315 -20.85 14.71 9.62
C ARG A 315 -22.29 15.16 9.90
N ALA A 316 -22.48 16.45 10.11
CA ALA A 316 -23.82 17.02 10.33
C ALA A 316 -24.73 16.82 9.11
N ALA A 317 -24.22 17.07 7.90
CA ALA A 317 -24.96 16.86 6.66
C ALA A 317 -25.38 15.37 6.47
N ARG A 318 -24.48 14.41 6.71
CA ARG A 318 -24.78 12.99 6.63
C ARG A 318 -25.80 12.55 7.68
N LEU A 319 -25.70 13.08 8.89
CA LEU A 319 -26.66 12.80 9.94
C LEU A 319 -28.05 13.37 9.60
N GLY A 320 -28.09 14.60 9.12
CA GLY A 320 -29.32 15.24 8.66
C GLY A 320 -29.99 14.47 7.52
N ALA A 321 -29.22 14.08 6.49
CA ALA A 321 -29.71 13.26 5.39
C ALA A 321 -30.25 11.90 5.86
N ALA A 322 -29.57 11.25 6.81
CA ALA A 322 -30.03 9.96 7.35
C ALA A 322 -31.35 10.13 8.14
N VAL A 323 -31.50 11.19 8.91
CA VAL A 323 -32.75 11.48 9.62
C VAL A 323 -33.86 11.78 8.62
N THR A 324 -33.61 12.61 7.60
CA THR A 324 -34.60 12.92 6.55
C THR A 324 -35.07 11.65 5.84
N ALA A 325 -34.15 10.75 5.48
CA ALA A 325 -34.49 9.46 4.85
C ALA A 325 -35.27 8.52 5.76
N SER A 326 -35.22 8.73 7.08
CA SER A 326 -35.92 7.89 8.08
C SER A 326 -37.27 8.48 8.51
N LEU A 327 -37.67 9.67 8.07
CA LEU A 327 -38.91 10.31 8.49
C LEU A 327 -40.15 9.47 8.22
N ASP A 328 -40.20 8.83 7.03
CA ASP A 328 -41.33 7.96 6.63
C ASP A 328 -41.24 6.56 7.25
N ALA A 329 -40.10 6.17 7.81
CA ALA A 329 -39.88 4.90 8.49
C ALA A 329 -40.23 4.95 9.98
N ALA A 330 -40.50 6.15 10.53
CA ALA A 330 -40.86 6.31 11.94
C ALA A 330 -42.20 5.63 12.23
N THR A 331 -42.17 4.73 13.20
CA THR A 331 -43.34 3.94 13.62
C THR A 331 -44.27 4.72 14.58
N ASP A 332 -45.47 4.22 14.78
CA ASP A 332 -46.38 4.79 15.79
C ASP A 332 -45.81 4.66 17.22
N ALA A 333 -44.96 3.66 17.48
CA ALA A 333 -44.23 3.54 18.75
C ALA A 333 -43.24 4.69 18.95
N ASP A 334 -42.49 5.04 17.91
CA ASP A 334 -41.53 6.18 17.96
C ASP A 334 -42.26 7.50 18.18
N ARG A 335 -43.41 7.69 17.51
CA ARG A 335 -44.26 8.86 17.70
C ARG A 335 -44.80 8.97 19.11
N ARG A 336 -45.24 7.83 19.71
CA ARG A 336 -45.72 7.81 21.12
C ARG A 336 -44.62 8.24 22.08
N LEU A 337 -43.38 7.75 21.93
CA LEU A 337 -42.27 8.16 22.80
C LEU A 337 -42.07 9.68 22.77
N VAL A 338 -42.17 10.31 21.59
CA VAL A 338 -42.07 11.77 21.46
C VAL A 338 -43.25 12.46 22.18
N LEU A 339 -44.48 11.95 21.99
CA LEU A 339 -45.68 12.53 22.61
C LEU A 339 -45.64 12.40 24.13
N ASP A 340 -45.15 11.30 24.67
CA ASP A 340 -44.99 11.08 26.12
C ASP A 340 -44.02 12.12 26.72
N LEU A 341 -42.87 12.33 26.09
CA LEU A 341 -41.90 13.36 26.51
C LEU A 341 -42.49 14.79 26.45
N VAL A 342 -43.26 15.07 25.41
CA VAL A 342 -43.95 16.36 25.27
C VAL A 342 -45.03 16.53 26.40
N ALA A 343 -45.72 15.47 26.73
CA ALA A 343 -46.71 15.48 27.83
C ALA A 343 -46.06 15.67 29.23
N GLU A 344 -44.81 15.26 29.37
CA GLU A 344 -43.97 15.53 30.56
C GLU A 344 -43.42 16.96 30.60
N GLY A 345 -43.65 17.77 29.54
CA GLY A 345 -43.28 19.19 29.49
C GLY A 345 -42.01 19.49 28.72
N GLU A 346 -41.42 18.50 28.01
CA GLU A 346 -40.25 18.74 27.20
C GLU A 346 -40.59 19.41 25.84
N ASP A 347 -39.73 20.31 25.41
CA ASP A 347 -39.86 20.99 24.10
C ASP A 347 -39.50 20.01 22.96
N PRO A 348 -40.34 19.90 21.90
CA PRO A 348 -40.09 19.05 20.75
C PRO A 348 -38.72 19.31 20.09
N MET A 349 -38.22 20.55 20.05
CA MET A 349 -36.89 20.88 19.51
C MET A 349 -35.78 20.33 20.40
N ARG A 350 -35.97 20.34 21.73
CA ARG A 350 -35.01 19.70 22.66
C ARG A 350 -34.97 18.20 22.48
N ILE A 351 -36.13 17.56 22.32
CA ILE A 351 -36.22 16.13 22.05
C ILE A 351 -35.51 15.79 20.74
N ALA A 352 -35.75 16.54 19.66
CA ALA A 352 -35.08 16.34 18.39
C ALA A 352 -33.55 16.52 18.52
N ALA A 353 -33.09 17.57 19.18
CA ALA A 353 -31.67 17.83 19.43
C ALA A 353 -31.01 16.69 20.23
N ALA A 354 -31.71 16.17 21.25
CA ALA A 354 -31.24 15.03 22.05
C ALA A 354 -31.17 13.74 21.23
N ALA A 355 -32.13 13.48 20.34
CA ALA A 355 -32.11 12.34 19.43
C ALA A 355 -30.91 12.41 18.47
N PHE A 356 -30.56 13.58 17.92
CA PHE A 356 -29.34 13.80 17.16
C PHE A 356 -28.08 13.53 17.99
N ALA A 357 -28.05 13.97 19.25
CA ALA A 357 -26.92 13.71 20.14
C ALA A 357 -26.72 12.21 20.41
N VAL A 358 -27.80 11.49 20.69
CA VAL A 358 -27.80 10.03 20.87
C VAL A 358 -27.33 9.33 19.58
N ALA A 359 -27.83 9.76 18.41
CA ALA A 359 -27.42 9.21 17.13
C ALA A 359 -25.93 9.43 16.83
N ARG A 360 -25.34 10.58 17.21
CA ARG A 360 -23.89 10.82 17.10
C ARG A 360 -23.08 9.90 18.01
N ILE A 361 -23.51 9.73 19.24
CA ILE A 361 -22.86 8.82 20.21
C ILE A 361 -22.90 7.38 19.69
N ALA A 362 -24.07 6.93 19.23
CA ALA A 362 -24.26 5.58 18.69
C ALA A 362 -23.39 5.29 17.44
N ARG A 363 -23.08 6.32 16.66
CA ARG A 363 -22.17 6.22 15.49
C ARG A 363 -20.71 6.14 15.88
N GLY A 364 -20.35 6.36 17.15
CA GLY A 364 -18.96 6.28 17.62
C GLY A 364 -18.05 7.33 16.96
N GLU A 365 -18.54 8.54 16.69
CA GLU A 365 -17.75 9.59 16.08
C GLU A 365 -16.53 9.91 16.92
N ALA A 366 -15.36 9.42 16.50
CA ALA A 366 -14.10 9.64 17.20
C ALA A 366 -13.68 11.11 17.14
N ALA A 367 -12.99 11.56 18.20
CA ALA A 367 -12.38 12.87 18.22
C ALA A 367 -11.36 12.98 17.07
N LEU A 368 -11.35 14.10 16.35
CA LEU A 368 -10.43 14.32 15.24
C LEU A 368 -9.04 14.63 15.78
N PRO A 369 -8.01 13.90 15.35
CA PRO A 369 -6.64 14.18 15.77
C PRO A 369 -6.16 15.52 15.18
N HIS A 370 -5.34 16.21 15.95
CA HIS A 370 -4.75 17.49 15.52
C HIS A 370 -3.70 17.25 14.41
N ILE A 371 -3.69 18.11 13.40
CA ILE A 371 -2.70 18.10 12.31
C ILE A 371 -1.78 19.31 12.48
N HIS A 372 -0.47 19.06 12.48
CA HIS A 372 0.54 20.09 12.56
C HIS A 372 0.87 20.63 11.16
N THR A 373 0.89 21.94 11.02
CA THR A 373 1.26 22.60 9.75
C THR A 373 2.66 22.10 9.29
N PRO A 374 2.79 21.58 8.08
CA PRO A 374 4.10 21.20 7.56
C PRO A 374 4.95 22.46 7.36
N HIS A 375 6.13 22.52 7.96
CA HIS A 375 7.09 23.59 7.68
C HIS A 375 7.71 23.36 6.31
N ASP A 376 7.34 24.19 5.34
CA ASP A 376 7.97 24.22 4.02
C ASP A 376 9.32 24.95 4.12
N ARG A 377 10.42 24.21 4.14
CA ARG A 377 11.77 24.79 4.13
C ARG A 377 12.12 25.53 2.82
N ARG A 378 11.22 25.59 1.85
CA ARG A 378 11.44 26.28 0.56
C ARG A 378 10.80 27.67 0.45
N SER A 379 9.98 28.11 1.38
CA SER A 379 9.39 29.44 1.40
C SER A 379 10.31 30.49 2.03
N GLY A 380 11.61 30.41 1.82
CA GLY A 380 12.60 31.33 2.36
C GLY A 380 13.48 31.95 1.29
N ASN A 381 12.90 32.42 0.17
CA ASN A 381 13.62 33.27 -0.79
C ASN A 381 13.13 34.72 -0.78
N ASP A 382 12.70 35.19 0.40
CA ASP A 382 12.58 36.62 0.67
C ASP A 382 13.95 37.12 1.17
N ARG A 383 14.79 37.47 0.22
CA ARG A 383 16.02 38.20 0.48
C ARG A 383 15.64 39.66 0.72
N GLY A 384 15.21 39.99 1.93
CA GLY A 384 15.36 41.33 2.44
C GLY A 384 16.86 41.57 2.72
N PRO A 385 17.38 42.78 2.46
CA PRO A 385 18.81 43.04 2.68
C PRO A 385 19.07 43.19 4.17
N SER A 386 19.59 42.14 4.84
CA SER A 386 20.20 42.27 6.15
C SER A 386 21.73 42.35 6.01
N HIS A 387 22.24 43.53 6.20
CA HIS A 387 23.63 43.75 6.55
C HIS A 387 23.98 42.98 7.82
N HIS A 388 24.75 41.90 7.71
CA HIS A 388 25.72 41.52 8.73
C HIS A 388 26.83 40.72 8.06
N ASN A 389 27.92 41.44 7.77
CA ASN A 389 29.24 40.91 7.51
C ASN A 389 29.80 40.36 8.85
N GLY A 390 29.67 39.04 9.04
CA GLY A 390 30.44 38.28 10.01
C GLY A 390 31.15 37.14 9.31
N PRO A 391 32.41 36.82 9.60
CA PRO A 391 33.17 35.81 8.86
C PRO A 391 32.52 34.44 9.01
N ARG A 392 32.32 33.73 7.88
CA ARG A 392 31.93 32.31 7.85
C ARG A 392 32.99 31.50 8.58
N SER A 393 32.71 31.08 9.81
CA SER A 393 33.53 30.08 10.50
C SER A 393 33.38 28.76 9.78
N ASN A 394 34.45 28.27 9.18
CA ASN A 394 34.66 26.88 8.80
C ASN A 394 34.79 26.07 10.11
N ALA A 395 33.69 25.83 10.80
CA ALA A 395 33.68 24.87 11.89
C ALA A 395 33.74 23.46 11.30
N PRO A 396 34.70 22.63 11.72
CA PRO A 396 34.82 21.27 11.24
C PRO A 396 33.57 20.48 11.62
N ARG A 397 33.16 19.53 10.75
CA ARG A 397 31.98 18.65 10.95
C ARG A 397 31.95 17.89 12.30
N ASN A 398 32.96 17.99 13.11
CA ASN A 398 33.19 17.37 14.44
C ASN A 398 33.11 18.35 15.61
N ALA A 399 32.58 19.57 15.48
CA ALA A 399 32.48 20.50 16.61
C ALA A 399 31.54 19.93 17.69
N ARG A 400 31.99 20.01 18.96
CA ARG A 400 31.21 19.68 20.15
C ARG A 400 30.10 20.72 20.35
N GLU A 401 28.93 20.26 20.85
CA GLU A 401 27.96 21.18 21.41
C GLU A 401 28.43 21.72 22.77
N GLU A 402 28.28 23.00 23.06
CA GLU A 402 28.63 23.58 24.35
C GLU A 402 27.79 22.91 25.46
N GLY A 403 28.47 22.48 26.55
CA GLY A 403 27.82 21.78 27.67
C GLY A 403 27.72 20.26 27.54
N PHE A 404 28.26 19.68 26.45
CA PHE A 404 28.31 18.23 26.24
C PHE A 404 29.74 17.68 26.30
N VAL A 405 29.87 16.47 26.81
CA VAL A 405 31.10 15.67 26.79
C VAL A 405 30.96 14.57 25.77
N ARG A 406 31.92 14.43 24.86
CA ARG A 406 31.94 13.39 23.87
C ARG A 406 32.53 12.11 24.44
N MET A 407 31.74 11.06 24.46
CA MET A 407 32.12 9.73 24.89
C MET A 407 32.27 8.82 23.65
N ALA A 408 33.21 7.87 23.77
CA ALA A 408 33.44 6.87 22.71
C ALA A 408 32.96 5.50 23.18
N ILE A 409 32.35 4.76 22.24
CA ILE A 409 31.92 3.38 22.41
C ILE A 409 32.68 2.57 21.36
N ASP A 410 33.40 1.52 21.76
CA ASP A 410 34.22 0.68 20.89
C ASP A 410 33.37 -0.34 20.08
N ALA A 411 32.29 0.16 19.49
CA ALA A 411 31.43 -0.57 18.59
C ALA A 411 30.87 0.40 17.54
N GLY A 412 30.83 -0.01 16.28
CA GLY A 412 30.40 0.81 15.16
C GLY A 412 29.50 0.07 14.16
N TYR A 413 29.50 0.51 12.91
CA TYR A 413 28.70 -0.12 11.84
C TYR A 413 29.06 -1.60 11.63
N GLU A 414 30.32 -2.00 11.79
CA GLU A 414 30.75 -3.40 11.68
C GLU A 414 30.11 -4.30 12.73
N ALA A 415 29.84 -3.78 13.92
CA ALA A 415 29.13 -4.47 15.00
C ALA A 415 27.60 -4.36 14.88
N GLY A 416 27.07 -3.74 13.81
CA GLY A 416 25.66 -3.55 13.57
C GLY A 416 24.98 -2.49 14.42
N VAL A 417 25.76 -1.56 15.00
CA VAL A 417 25.26 -0.49 15.86
C VAL A 417 24.41 0.50 15.07
N ARG A 418 23.27 0.89 15.63
CA ARG A 418 22.36 1.90 15.08
C ARG A 418 22.10 3.01 16.10
N PRO A 419 21.86 4.27 15.68
CA PRO A 419 21.64 5.40 16.60
C PRO A 419 20.57 5.16 17.65
N SER A 420 19.44 4.54 17.27
CA SER A 420 18.35 4.24 18.20
C SER A 420 18.72 3.22 19.27
N GLN A 421 19.62 2.29 18.96
CA GLN A 421 20.12 1.29 19.92
C GLN A 421 21.07 1.94 20.93
N VAL A 422 21.91 2.88 20.49
CA VAL A 422 22.81 3.66 21.37
C VAL A 422 21.99 4.46 22.38
N VAL A 423 21.00 5.21 21.89
CA VAL A 423 20.09 5.99 22.76
C VAL A 423 19.39 5.07 23.77
N SER A 424 18.81 3.96 23.29
CA SER A 424 18.05 3.04 24.16
C SER A 424 18.96 2.34 25.20
N ALA A 425 20.18 2.00 24.83
CA ALA A 425 21.13 1.35 25.75
C ALA A 425 21.58 2.34 26.84
N ILE A 426 22.02 3.53 26.44
CA ILE A 426 22.49 4.53 27.43
C ILE A 426 21.34 4.97 28.34
N ALA A 427 20.16 5.31 27.74
CA ALA A 427 19.01 5.77 28.53
C ALA A 427 18.54 4.72 29.55
N ARG A 428 18.50 3.44 29.17
CA ARG A 428 18.03 2.35 30.04
C ARG A 428 19.06 1.99 31.13
N THR A 429 20.35 1.90 30.75
CA THR A 429 21.39 1.42 31.66
C THR A 429 21.83 2.50 32.65
N ALA A 430 21.90 3.75 32.20
CA ALA A 430 22.26 4.88 33.05
C ALA A 430 21.04 5.59 33.68
N ASP A 431 19.82 5.12 33.44
CA ASP A 431 18.56 5.72 33.93
C ASP A 431 18.45 7.22 33.66
N ILE A 432 18.69 7.62 32.38
CA ILE A 432 18.62 9.01 31.95
C ILE A 432 17.58 9.16 30.80
N PRO A 433 16.93 10.32 30.66
CA PRO A 433 16.02 10.54 29.55
C PRO A 433 16.75 10.47 28.21
N GLY A 434 16.30 9.60 27.26
CA GLY A 434 16.98 9.42 25.98
C GLY A 434 17.01 10.68 25.09
N ASN A 435 16.14 11.66 25.35
CA ASN A 435 16.07 12.93 24.64
C ASN A 435 17.11 13.96 25.08
N VAL A 436 17.86 13.70 26.15
CA VAL A 436 18.94 14.59 26.62
C VAL A 436 20.27 14.30 25.93
N LEU A 437 20.43 13.14 25.26
CA LEU A 437 21.63 12.80 24.52
C LEU A 437 21.75 13.68 23.28
N GLY A 438 22.96 14.20 23.05
CA GLY A 438 23.28 15.06 21.94
C GLY A 438 23.60 14.27 20.66
N LYS A 439 24.57 14.74 19.90
CA LYS A 439 24.94 14.17 18.61
C LYS A 439 25.53 12.76 18.75
N ILE A 440 25.10 11.84 17.88
CA ILE A 440 25.66 10.49 17.77
C ILE A 440 26.31 10.34 16.38
N LEU A 441 27.57 9.96 16.39
CA LEU A 441 28.38 9.70 15.18
C LEU A 441 28.84 8.25 15.22
N ILE A 442 28.35 7.45 14.28
CA ILE A 442 28.76 6.04 14.16
C ILE A 442 29.78 5.94 13.03
N ASN A 443 30.96 5.43 13.34
CA ASN A 443 32.00 5.06 12.37
C ASN A 443 32.03 3.53 12.25
N ASP A 444 32.90 3.00 11.42
CA ASP A 444 32.97 1.55 11.15
C ASP A 444 33.24 0.74 12.42
N GLY A 445 34.24 1.11 13.24
CA GLY A 445 34.64 0.40 14.47
C GLY A 445 34.26 1.12 15.78
N GLN A 446 33.77 2.35 15.73
CA GLN A 446 33.58 3.18 16.95
C GLN A 446 32.36 4.10 16.81
N THR A 447 31.63 4.29 17.90
CA THR A 447 30.54 5.26 18.00
C THR A 447 30.87 6.36 18.96
N LEU A 448 30.70 7.62 18.55
CA LEU A 448 30.86 8.81 19.42
C LEU A 448 29.47 9.34 19.78
N VAL A 449 29.24 9.60 21.06
CA VAL A 449 27.97 10.14 21.57
C VAL A 449 28.26 11.36 22.48
N ASP A 450 27.50 12.43 22.24
CA ASP A 450 27.59 13.64 23.05
C ASP A 450 26.62 13.51 24.25
N VAL A 451 27.14 13.44 25.47
CA VAL A 451 26.38 13.30 26.72
C VAL A 451 26.47 14.64 27.48
N PRO A 452 25.37 15.19 28.02
CA PRO A 452 25.41 16.41 28.81
C PRO A 452 26.31 16.24 30.03
N ALA A 453 27.10 17.26 30.34
CA ALA A 453 28.11 17.17 31.40
C ALA A 453 27.57 16.71 32.77
N GLY A 454 26.30 17.03 33.07
CA GLY A 454 25.65 16.61 34.33
C GLY A 454 25.29 15.12 34.41
N TYR A 455 25.35 14.36 33.32
CA TYR A 455 25.04 12.92 33.30
C TYR A 455 26.29 12.04 33.05
N VAL A 456 27.46 12.63 32.82
CA VAL A 456 28.68 11.89 32.44
C VAL A 456 29.05 10.85 33.49
N ASP A 457 29.09 11.26 34.77
CA ASP A 457 29.46 10.36 35.88
C ASP A 457 28.44 9.21 36.02
N GLN A 458 27.17 9.48 35.79
CA GLN A 458 26.08 8.48 35.84
C GLN A 458 26.21 7.46 34.71
N VAL A 459 26.63 7.90 33.53
CA VAL A 459 26.88 7.02 32.37
C VAL A 459 28.17 6.22 32.58
N LEU A 460 29.25 6.82 33.11
CA LEU A 460 30.52 6.13 33.35
C LEU A 460 30.46 5.15 34.52
N ALA A 461 29.52 5.31 35.45
CA ALA A 461 29.37 4.41 36.59
C ALA A 461 28.81 3.02 36.24
N GLN A 462 28.40 2.81 35.00
CA GLN A 462 27.83 1.55 34.54
C GLN A 462 28.83 0.77 33.69
N ASP A 463 29.08 -0.48 34.04
CA ASP A 463 30.11 -1.33 33.42
C ASP A 463 29.64 -2.21 32.26
N ASN A 464 28.33 -2.22 31.91
CA ASN A 464 27.80 -3.15 30.91
C ASN A 464 26.71 -2.51 30.06
N TYR A 465 27.08 -1.97 28.91
CA TYR A 465 26.13 -1.50 27.89
C TYR A 465 25.91 -2.56 26.81
N GLN A 466 24.68 -3.03 26.65
CA GLN A 466 24.31 -3.95 25.57
C GLN A 466 23.74 -3.18 24.37
N ILE A 467 24.55 -3.03 23.31
CA ILE A 467 24.20 -2.30 22.10
C ILE A 467 24.17 -3.28 20.92
N GLY A 468 22.98 -3.69 20.50
CA GLY A 468 22.83 -4.68 19.43
C GLY A 468 23.35 -6.05 19.82
N ARG A 469 24.33 -6.59 19.07
CA ARG A 469 25.03 -7.86 19.36
C ARG A 469 26.34 -7.66 20.13
N ALA A 470 26.73 -6.43 20.39
CA ALA A 470 27.95 -6.11 21.10
C ALA A 470 27.70 -5.85 22.61
N HIS A 471 28.52 -6.45 23.46
CA HIS A 471 28.66 -6.07 24.87
C HIS A 471 29.79 -5.03 24.91
N VAL A 472 29.53 -3.83 25.41
CA VAL A 472 30.51 -2.73 25.55
C VAL A 472 30.59 -2.33 27.00
#